data_6c1004b90d69c02e6c53438c8d43fa03
#
_entry.id   6c1004b90d69c02e6c53438c8d43fa03
#
_cell.length_a   1.000
_cell.length_b   1.000
_cell.length_c   1.000
_cell.angle_alpha   90.00
_cell.angle_beta   90.00
_cell.angle_gamma   90.00
#
_symmetry.space_group_name_H-M   'P 1'
#
loop_
_entity.id
_entity.type
_entity.pdbx_description
1 polymer ?
#
loop_
_entity_poly.entity_id
_entity_poly.type
_entity_poly.pdbx_seq_one_letter_code
_entity_poly.pdbx_strand_id
1 'polypeptide(L)'
;MKIEAIAQLTEAQIEDLHQLYQSTWWAKNRTVPGIKKMLKNTEFYVGFCEVETKKLVGFARVLTDYVYRALLWDVMVEESYRGQGLGKALVEAVINHPSLQEVEAISLVCLPEMVPFYENLGFSRLEIELMTRGGMGNR
;
A
#
# COMPACT_ATOMS: atom_id res chain seq x y z
N MET A 1 4.66 14.96 15.78
CA MET A 1 3.97 15.15 14.48
C MET A 1 2.77 14.23 14.42
N LYS A 2 1.61 14.80 14.12
CA LYS A 2 0.38 14.00 14.07
C LYS A 2 0.10 13.53 12.67
N ILE A 3 -0.27 12.26 12.57
CA ILE A 3 -0.63 11.59 11.32
C ILE A 3 -2.09 11.13 11.43
N GLU A 4 -2.85 11.30 10.36
CA GLU A 4 -4.21 10.80 10.30
C GLU A 4 -4.40 9.88 9.09
N ALA A 5 -5.30 8.91 9.23
CA ALA A 5 -5.68 8.03 8.14
C ALA A 5 -6.78 8.68 7.32
N ILE A 6 -6.68 8.57 6.00
CA ILE A 6 -7.68 9.11 5.08
C ILE A 6 -8.07 8.03 4.07
N ALA A 7 -9.33 8.06 3.63
CA ALA A 7 -9.88 7.07 2.71
C ALA A 7 -9.95 7.58 1.26
N GLN A 8 -9.75 8.87 1.05
CA GLN A 8 -9.73 9.48 -0.29
C GLN A 8 -8.65 10.54 -0.36
N LEU A 9 -8.04 10.67 -1.52
CA LEU A 9 -6.97 11.63 -1.75
C LEU A 9 -7.47 12.86 -2.49
N THR A 10 -6.97 14.03 -2.06
CA THR A 10 -7.14 15.29 -2.80
C THR A 10 -6.21 15.30 -4.01
N GLU A 11 -6.39 16.27 -4.91
CA GLU A 11 -5.49 16.46 -6.04
C GLU A 11 -4.03 16.66 -5.58
N ALA A 12 -3.82 17.45 -4.52
CA ALA A 12 -2.48 17.67 -3.98
C ALA A 12 -1.88 16.36 -3.43
N GLN A 13 -2.69 15.53 -2.79
CA GLN A 13 -2.23 14.26 -2.26
C GLN A 13 -1.97 13.22 -3.36
N ILE A 14 -2.66 13.31 -4.49
CA ILE A 14 -2.34 12.50 -5.67
C ILE A 14 -0.94 12.87 -6.20
N GLU A 15 -0.58 14.15 -6.20
CA GLU A 15 0.76 14.56 -6.53
C GLU A 15 1.80 14.01 -5.54
N ASP A 16 1.47 14.03 -4.24
CA ASP A 16 2.33 13.41 -3.23
C ASP A 16 2.49 11.92 -3.47
N LEU A 17 1.41 11.23 -3.84
CA LEU A 17 1.44 9.81 -4.17
C LEU A 17 2.33 9.55 -5.40
N HIS A 18 2.24 10.41 -6.41
CA HIS A 18 3.13 10.34 -7.57
C HIS A 18 4.60 10.40 -7.13
N GLN A 19 4.94 11.31 -6.21
CA GLN A 19 6.30 11.40 -5.68
C GLN A 19 6.69 10.13 -4.91
N LEU A 20 5.78 9.55 -4.13
CA LEU A 20 6.05 8.28 -3.46
C LEU A 20 6.42 7.19 -4.47
N TYR A 21 5.67 7.07 -5.58
CA TYR A 21 5.98 6.11 -6.62
C TYR A 21 7.32 6.37 -7.29
N GLN A 22 7.70 7.64 -7.46
CA GLN A 22 8.98 7.99 -8.08
C GLN A 22 10.17 7.45 -7.26
N SER A 23 10.01 7.26 -5.97
CA SER A 23 11.06 6.74 -5.10
C SER A 23 11.18 5.21 -5.11
N THR A 24 10.28 4.51 -5.81
CA THR A 24 10.31 3.05 -5.90
C THR A 24 11.08 2.60 -7.14
N TRP A 25 11.68 1.40 -7.07
CA TRP A 25 12.32 0.79 -8.23
C TRP A 25 11.30 0.13 -9.17
N TRP A 26 10.12 -0.22 -8.64
CA TRP A 26 9.12 -1.05 -9.32
C TRP A 26 7.98 -0.23 -9.94
N ALA A 27 7.85 1.05 -9.63
CA ALA A 27 6.73 1.87 -10.10
C ALA A 27 7.10 3.32 -10.40
N LYS A 28 8.39 3.63 -10.57
CA LYS A 28 8.85 5.01 -10.78
C LYS A 28 8.38 5.64 -12.09
N ASN A 29 7.88 4.84 -13.02
CA ASN A 29 7.40 5.34 -14.32
C ASN A 29 5.88 5.60 -14.34
N ARG A 30 5.20 5.43 -13.20
CA ARG A 30 3.77 5.71 -13.12
C ARG A 30 3.50 7.19 -13.29
N THR A 31 2.43 7.50 -14.03
CA THR A 31 2.04 8.88 -14.35
C THR A 31 0.85 9.30 -13.51
N VAL A 32 0.65 10.62 -13.37
CA VAL A 32 -0.53 11.14 -12.63
C VAL A 32 -1.84 10.65 -13.25
N PRO A 33 -2.04 10.69 -14.58
CA PRO A 33 -3.27 10.13 -15.16
C PRO A 33 -3.45 8.64 -14.86
N GLY A 34 -2.36 7.87 -14.89
CA GLY A 34 -2.39 6.45 -14.55
C GLY A 34 -2.77 6.21 -13.09
N ILE A 35 -2.22 7.01 -12.20
CA ILE A 35 -2.53 6.94 -10.77
C ILE A 35 -4.00 7.27 -10.52
N LYS A 36 -4.54 8.32 -11.15
CA LYS A 36 -5.95 8.68 -11.02
C LYS A 36 -6.86 7.54 -11.48
N LYS A 37 -6.54 6.91 -12.59
CA LYS A 37 -7.30 5.76 -13.09
C LYS A 37 -7.19 4.58 -12.14
N MET A 38 -6.00 4.33 -11.62
CA MET A 38 -5.77 3.26 -10.64
C MET A 38 -6.61 3.45 -9.38
N LEU A 39 -6.60 4.65 -8.80
CA LEU A 39 -7.38 4.95 -7.59
C LEU A 39 -8.87 4.74 -7.82
N LYS A 40 -9.36 5.12 -9.00
CA LYS A 40 -10.77 4.97 -9.36
C LYS A 40 -11.19 3.50 -9.45
N ASN A 41 -10.27 2.61 -9.79
CA ASN A 41 -10.52 1.19 -10.01
C ASN A 41 -9.96 0.29 -8.90
N THR A 42 -9.51 0.87 -7.80
CA THR A 42 -9.04 0.16 -6.61
C THR A 42 -10.20 0.08 -5.61
N GLU A 43 -10.48 -1.10 -5.07
CA GLU A 43 -11.63 -1.31 -4.18
C GLU A 43 -11.56 -0.39 -2.97
N PHE A 44 -10.41 -0.33 -2.32
CA PHE A 44 -10.16 0.72 -1.34
C PHE A 44 -8.66 0.87 -1.10
N TYR A 45 -8.30 1.98 -0.50
CA TYR A 45 -6.92 2.27 -0.12
C TYR A 45 -6.90 3.05 1.19
N VAL A 46 -5.75 3.03 1.85
CA VAL A 46 -5.52 3.82 3.06
C VAL A 46 -4.40 4.79 2.76
N GLY A 47 -4.64 6.07 3.00
CA GLY A 47 -3.61 7.09 2.98
C GLY A 47 -3.32 7.55 4.40
N PHE A 48 -2.06 7.87 4.68
CA PHE A 48 -1.67 8.55 5.90
C PHE A 48 -1.14 9.93 5.53
N CYS A 49 -1.65 10.96 6.17
CA CYS A 49 -1.18 12.31 5.93
C CYS A 49 -0.92 13.05 7.25
N GLU A 50 -0.07 14.08 7.16
CA GLU A 50 0.13 14.98 8.29
C GLU A 50 -1.15 15.78 8.52
N VAL A 51 -1.57 15.89 9.78
CA VAL A 51 -2.81 16.60 10.13
C VAL A 51 -2.75 18.07 9.71
N GLU A 52 -1.62 18.71 9.94
CA GLU A 52 -1.49 20.16 9.68
C GLU A 52 -1.32 20.51 8.21
N THR A 53 -0.41 19.85 7.51
CA THR A 53 -0.08 20.18 6.13
C THR A 53 -0.94 19.43 5.11
N LYS A 54 -1.57 18.34 5.55
CA LYS A 54 -2.29 17.39 4.70
C LYS A 54 -1.40 16.67 3.69
N LYS A 55 -0.08 16.75 3.84
CA LYS A 55 0.86 16.04 2.98
C LYS A 55 0.70 14.53 3.18
N LEU A 56 0.54 13.80 2.07
CA LEU A 56 0.48 12.34 2.10
C LEU A 56 1.88 11.79 2.36
N VAL A 57 2.01 10.96 3.39
CA VAL A 57 3.29 10.37 3.79
C VAL A 57 3.29 8.84 3.80
N GLY A 58 2.13 8.23 3.64
CA GLY A 58 2.00 6.78 3.58
C GLY A 58 0.82 6.36 2.73
N PHE A 59 0.90 5.17 2.15
CA PHE A 59 -0.14 4.68 1.26
C PHE A 59 -0.10 3.15 1.20
N ALA A 60 -1.28 2.55 1.07
CA ALA A 60 -1.44 1.14 0.78
C ALA A 60 -2.78 0.96 0.07
N ARG A 61 -2.84 0.06 -0.90
CA ARG A 61 -4.09 -0.20 -1.62
C ARG A 61 -4.44 -1.68 -1.63
N VAL A 62 -5.73 -1.98 -1.81
CA VAL A 62 -6.25 -3.34 -1.73
C VAL A 62 -7.12 -3.62 -2.95
N LEU A 63 -6.89 -4.77 -3.55
CA LEU A 63 -7.75 -5.36 -4.57
C LEU A 63 -8.43 -6.57 -3.95
N THR A 64 -9.75 -6.63 -3.97
CA THR A 64 -10.48 -7.69 -3.27
C THR A 64 -11.85 -7.93 -3.87
N ASP A 65 -12.34 -9.17 -3.73
CA ASP A 65 -13.73 -9.51 -4.01
C ASP A 65 -14.61 -9.42 -2.75
N TYR A 66 -14.03 -9.03 -1.62
CA TYR A 66 -14.67 -8.90 -0.30
C TYR A 66 -15.14 -10.24 0.31
N VAL A 67 -14.88 -11.35 -0.34
CA VAL A 67 -15.36 -12.67 0.11
C VAL A 67 -14.21 -13.65 0.28
N TYR A 68 -13.43 -13.87 -0.76
CA TYR A 68 -12.42 -14.92 -0.75
C TYR A 68 -11.01 -14.38 -0.65
N ARG A 69 -10.67 -13.39 -1.44
CA ARG A 69 -9.28 -12.92 -1.54
C ARG A 69 -9.20 -11.41 -1.41
N ALA A 70 -8.18 -10.97 -0.70
CA ALA A 70 -7.75 -9.58 -0.70
C ALA A 70 -6.25 -9.57 -1.00
N LEU A 71 -5.83 -8.66 -1.87
CA LEU A 71 -4.42 -8.48 -2.21
C LEU A 71 -3.98 -7.10 -1.77
N LEU A 72 -3.01 -7.06 -0.87
CA LEU A 72 -2.41 -5.82 -0.39
C LEU A 72 -1.27 -5.43 -1.32
N TRP A 73 -1.34 -4.23 -1.89
CA TRP A 73 -0.37 -3.71 -2.84
C TRP A 73 0.15 -2.33 -2.44
N ASP A 74 1.35 -2.03 -2.91
CA ASP A 74 1.90 -0.67 -2.90
C ASP A 74 1.94 -0.06 -1.50
N VAL A 75 2.44 -0.81 -0.52
CA VAL A 75 2.67 -0.29 0.83
C VAL A 75 3.91 0.60 0.79
N MET A 76 3.73 1.90 1.02
CA MET A 76 4.81 2.87 0.92
C MET A 76 4.74 3.87 2.06
N VAL A 77 5.92 4.26 2.56
CA VAL A 77 6.08 5.34 3.54
C VAL A 77 7.16 6.27 3.00
N GLU A 78 6.88 7.57 3.03
CA GLU A 78 7.84 8.59 2.59
C GLU A 78 9.12 8.46 3.43
N GLU A 79 10.27 8.58 2.78
CA GLU A 79 11.57 8.25 3.37
C GLU A 79 11.84 8.94 4.70
N SER A 80 11.54 10.23 4.81
CA SER A 80 11.79 10.99 6.04
C SER A 80 10.86 10.61 7.19
N TYR A 81 9.82 9.81 6.93
CA TYR A 81 8.87 9.33 7.95
C TYR A 81 9.09 7.86 8.32
N ARG A 82 10.09 7.22 7.75
CA ARG A 82 10.42 5.81 8.06
C ARG A 82 11.02 5.69 9.45
N GLY A 83 10.96 4.48 10.02
CA GLY A 83 11.47 4.23 11.35
C GLY A 83 10.56 4.70 12.49
N GLN A 84 9.33 5.08 12.18
CA GLN A 84 8.37 5.58 13.17
C GLN A 84 7.13 4.67 13.31
N GLY A 85 7.17 3.48 12.72
CA GLY A 85 6.06 2.52 12.79
C GLY A 85 4.92 2.78 11.84
N LEU A 86 5.05 3.69 10.87
CA LEU A 86 3.97 3.99 9.93
C LEU A 86 3.67 2.84 8.98
N GLY A 87 4.69 2.10 8.53
CA GLY A 87 4.48 0.93 7.68
C GLY A 87 3.64 -0.14 8.38
N LYS A 88 3.95 -0.42 9.62
CA LYS A 88 3.17 -1.33 10.46
C LYS A 88 1.74 -0.83 10.63
N ALA A 89 1.58 0.45 10.92
CA ALA A 89 0.26 1.05 11.10
C ALA A 89 -0.58 1.00 9.83
N LEU A 90 0.03 1.19 8.66
CA LEU A 90 -0.65 1.05 7.37
C LEU A 90 -1.19 -0.37 7.16
N VAL A 91 -0.35 -1.36 7.38
CA VAL A 91 -0.74 -2.76 7.20
C VAL A 91 -1.82 -3.13 8.22
N GLU A 92 -1.68 -2.68 9.46
CA GLU A 92 -2.71 -2.91 10.48
C GLU A 92 -4.05 -2.25 10.12
N ALA A 93 -4.01 -1.05 9.55
CA ALA A 93 -5.22 -0.37 9.08
C ALA A 93 -5.93 -1.18 7.99
N VAL A 94 -5.17 -1.85 7.13
CA VAL A 94 -5.74 -2.74 6.11
C VAL A 94 -6.31 -4.01 6.74
N ILE A 95 -5.52 -4.68 7.57
CA ILE A 95 -5.93 -5.94 8.22
C ILE A 95 -7.20 -5.74 9.04
N ASN A 96 -7.31 -4.61 9.72
CA ASN A 96 -8.44 -4.30 10.59
C ASN A 96 -9.58 -3.58 9.89
N HIS A 97 -9.48 -3.36 8.59
CA HIS A 97 -10.53 -2.68 7.83
C HIS A 97 -11.83 -3.51 7.89
N PRO A 98 -12.97 -2.86 8.19
CA PRO A 98 -14.25 -3.58 8.33
C PRO A 98 -14.60 -4.48 7.13
N SER A 99 -14.26 -4.04 5.92
CA SER A 99 -14.56 -4.77 4.69
C SER A 99 -13.80 -6.09 4.54
N LEU A 100 -12.73 -6.30 5.31
CA LEU A 100 -11.88 -7.48 5.15
C LEU A 100 -12.02 -8.52 6.26
N GLN A 101 -12.93 -8.31 7.22
CA GLN A 101 -13.02 -9.21 8.39
C GLN A 101 -13.52 -10.60 8.04
N GLU A 102 -14.22 -10.77 6.92
CA GLU A 102 -14.77 -12.05 6.50
C GLU A 102 -14.10 -12.64 5.27
N VAL A 103 -13.07 -11.99 4.73
CA VAL A 103 -12.34 -12.58 3.59
C VAL A 103 -11.57 -13.82 4.04
N GLU A 104 -11.48 -14.79 3.15
CA GLU A 104 -10.79 -16.04 3.43
C GLU A 104 -9.30 -15.85 3.68
N ALA A 105 -8.67 -14.99 2.88
CA ALA A 105 -7.23 -14.72 3.03
C ALA A 105 -6.87 -13.33 2.50
N ILE A 106 -5.92 -12.69 3.19
CA ILE A 106 -5.25 -11.46 2.73
C ILE A 106 -3.85 -11.88 2.33
N SER A 107 -3.46 -11.58 1.09
CA SER A 107 -2.17 -11.96 0.55
C SER A 107 -1.40 -10.74 0.08
N LEU A 108 -0.08 -10.88 0.00
CA LEU A 108 0.79 -9.84 -0.55
C LEU A 108 2.02 -10.47 -1.17
N VAL A 109 2.76 -9.69 -1.93
CA VAL A 109 4.09 -10.08 -2.40
C VAL A 109 5.09 -9.08 -1.86
N CYS A 110 6.25 -9.56 -1.47
CA CYS A 110 7.31 -8.71 -0.95
C CYS A 110 8.68 -9.30 -1.29
N LEU A 111 9.71 -8.46 -1.19
CA LEU A 111 11.07 -8.93 -1.31
C LEU A 111 11.43 -9.80 -0.11
N PRO A 112 12.36 -10.77 -0.27
CA PRO A 112 12.73 -11.69 0.82
C PRO A 112 13.12 -10.99 2.12
N GLU A 113 13.80 -9.85 2.03
CA GLU A 113 14.23 -9.10 3.23
C GLU A 113 13.05 -8.49 4.01
N MET A 114 11.86 -8.39 3.41
CA MET A 114 10.66 -7.88 4.07
C MET A 114 9.83 -8.98 4.75
N VAL A 115 10.17 -10.23 4.53
CA VAL A 115 9.41 -11.34 5.12
C VAL A 115 9.29 -11.22 6.64
N PRO A 116 10.38 -10.95 7.41
CA PRO A 116 10.24 -10.82 8.86
C PRO A 116 9.28 -9.72 9.30
N PHE A 117 9.25 -8.61 8.57
CA PHE A 117 8.32 -7.51 8.85
C PHE A 117 6.87 -8.00 8.77
N TYR A 118 6.53 -8.68 7.68
CA TYR A 118 5.16 -9.16 7.48
C TYR A 118 4.82 -10.37 8.38
N GLU A 119 5.79 -11.21 8.70
CA GLU A 119 5.57 -12.31 9.64
C GLU A 119 5.16 -11.79 11.02
N ASN A 120 5.74 -10.68 11.47
CA ASN A 120 5.37 -10.05 12.72
C ASN A 120 3.94 -9.50 12.72
N LEU A 121 3.35 -9.37 11.54
CA LEU A 121 1.97 -8.89 11.37
C LEU A 121 0.98 -10.03 11.07
N GLY A 122 1.43 -11.27 11.23
CA GLY A 122 0.55 -12.43 11.08
C GLY A 122 0.53 -13.07 9.70
N PHE A 123 1.37 -12.60 8.78
CA PHE A 123 1.50 -13.21 7.46
C PHE A 123 2.46 -14.40 7.52
N SER A 124 2.21 -15.41 6.70
CA SER A 124 3.08 -16.57 6.60
C SER A 124 3.53 -16.74 5.15
N ARG A 125 4.80 -17.07 5.00
CA ARG A 125 5.34 -17.38 3.68
C ARG A 125 4.76 -18.72 3.18
N LEU A 126 4.33 -18.74 1.93
CA LEU A 126 3.83 -19.95 1.29
C LEU A 126 4.85 -20.46 0.28
N GLU A 127 4.87 -21.77 0.09
CA GLU A 127 5.73 -22.41 -0.92
C GLU A 127 5.00 -22.49 -2.26
N ILE A 128 4.69 -21.32 -2.81
CA ILE A 128 4.07 -21.17 -4.13
C ILE A 128 4.85 -20.12 -4.89
N GLU A 129 4.71 -20.11 -6.19
CA GLU A 129 5.44 -19.18 -7.04
C GLU A 129 4.55 -18.03 -7.52
N LEU A 130 5.07 -16.81 -7.46
CA LEU A 130 4.49 -15.69 -8.16
C LEU A 130 4.99 -15.73 -9.60
N MET A 131 4.06 -15.70 -10.54
CA MET A 131 4.40 -15.66 -11.96
C MET A 131 3.78 -14.41 -12.57
N THR A 132 4.53 -13.70 -13.39
CA THR A 132 4.06 -12.52 -14.07
C THR A 132 4.27 -12.66 -15.58
N ARG A 133 3.41 -12.01 -16.33
CA ARG A 133 3.60 -11.79 -17.75
C ARG A 133 3.64 -10.27 -17.94
N GLY A 134 4.75 -9.75 -18.44
CA GLY A 134 5.00 -8.33 -18.44
C GLY A 134 5.92 -7.95 -17.29
N GLY A 135 6.29 -6.69 -17.19
CA GLY A 135 7.29 -6.25 -16.25
C GLY A 135 6.71 -5.77 -14.93
N MET A 136 7.29 -6.25 -13.82
CA MET A 136 7.10 -5.65 -12.50
C MET A 136 8.32 -4.84 -12.09
N GLY A 137 9.25 -4.61 -13.01
CA GLY A 137 10.53 -4.00 -12.72
C GLY A 137 11.54 -5.02 -12.22
N ASN A 138 12.82 -4.64 -12.29
CA ASN A 138 13.92 -5.41 -11.76
C ASN A 138 14.60 -4.60 -10.66
N ARG A 139 15.06 -5.28 -9.66
CA ARG A 139 15.79 -4.65 -8.59
C ARG A 139 17.04 -3.95 -9.07
#